data_f088d1622e581a850f1d0733cfc0ddf2
#
_entry.id   f088d1622e581a850f1d0733cfc0ddf2
#
_cell.length_a   1.000
_cell.length_b   1.000
_cell.length_c   1.000
_cell.angle_alpha   90.00
_cell.angle_beta   90.00
_cell.angle_gamma   90.00
#
_symmetry.space_group_name_H-M   'P 1'
#
loop_
_entity.id
_entity.type
_entity.pdbx_description
1 polymer ?
#
loop_
_entity_poly.entity_id
_entity_poly.type
_entity_poly.pdbx_seq_one_letter_code
_entity_poly.pdbx_strand_id
1 'polypeptide(L)'
;ERRELLVDGCVTGLPVHTAEVSRFRFDVTDAQLETGESLSLHGRVRLSWYDAGRELVPGECGRLLVRLFQPRGMSNPGGMDYERWLFQQNLVARGYVRESASNRLVASMSPGVDRFRYLLRRELQAIEGSGNTGARAVYLALLTGDRSLLDKQHWRIFRNTGTSHLMAISGLHIGLVAMLVCWVSERLWRYAGSCPLHLPSPLFGACCALV
;
A
#
# COMPACT_ATOMS: atom_id res chain seq x y z
N GLU A 1 -18.03 21.72 -0.33
CA GLU A 1 -18.71 21.73 -1.63
C GLU A 1 -18.47 20.39 -2.31
N ARG A 2 -19.56 19.78 -2.81
CA ARG A 2 -19.51 18.48 -3.47
C ARG A 2 -19.28 18.72 -4.96
N ARG A 3 -18.03 18.76 -5.40
CA ARG A 3 -17.71 18.96 -6.82
C ARG A 3 -17.25 17.65 -7.44
N GLU A 4 -17.63 17.42 -8.68
CA GLU A 4 -17.12 16.33 -9.49
C GLU A 4 -15.86 16.82 -10.18
N LEU A 5 -14.82 15.99 -10.13
CA LEU A 5 -13.49 16.31 -10.62
C LEU A 5 -12.99 15.19 -11.51
N LEU A 6 -12.42 15.56 -12.63
CA LEU A 6 -11.58 14.66 -13.43
C LEU A 6 -10.17 14.72 -12.83
N VAL A 7 -9.67 13.59 -12.37
CA VAL A 7 -8.33 13.49 -11.80
C VAL A 7 -7.47 12.56 -12.61
N ASP A 8 -6.26 12.99 -12.90
CA ASP A 8 -5.21 12.16 -13.48
C ASP A 8 -4.25 11.74 -12.38
N GLY A 9 -3.78 10.50 -12.43
CA GLY A 9 -2.88 9.98 -11.40
C GLY A 9 -2.67 8.49 -11.51
N CYS A 10 -2.14 7.88 -10.44
CA CYS A 10 -1.80 6.47 -10.41
C CYS A 10 -2.30 5.78 -9.13
N VAL A 11 -2.67 4.52 -9.27
CA VAL A 11 -3.03 3.64 -8.15
C VAL A 11 -1.78 3.31 -7.33
N THR A 12 -1.81 3.59 -6.04
CA THR A 12 -0.70 3.34 -5.10
C THR A 12 -1.16 2.47 -3.93
N GLY A 13 -0.19 1.80 -3.30
CA GLY A 13 -0.48 0.84 -2.24
C GLY A 13 -1.19 -0.41 -2.76
N LEU A 14 -1.66 -1.25 -1.85
CA LEU A 14 -2.42 -2.44 -2.18
C LEU A 14 -3.91 -2.12 -2.19
N PRO A 15 -4.61 -2.26 -3.33
CA PRO A 15 -6.07 -2.15 -3.37
C PRO A 15 -6.72 -3.25 -2.54
N VAL A 16 -7.82 -2.91 -1.90
CA VAL A 16 -8.66 -3.86 -1.15
C VAL A 16 -9.96 -4.04 -1.91
N HIS A 17 -10.19 -5.25 -2.38
CA HIS A 17 -11.39 -5.64 -3.12
C HIS A 17 -12.35 -6.37 -2.21
N THR A 18 -13.62 -5.98 -2.27
CA THR A 18 -14.76 -6.71 -1.71
C THR A 18 -15.75 -6.98 -2.85
N ALA A 19 -16.76 -7.79 -2.62
CA ALA A 19 -17.74 -8.14 -3.66
C ALA A 19 -18.41 -6.89 -4.30
N GLU A 20 -18.55 -5.81 -3.55
CA GLU A 20 -19.31 -4.63 -3.99
C GLU A 20 -18.44 -3.40 -4.24
N VAL A 21 -17.23 -3.34 -3.65
CA VAL A 21 -16.42 -2.11 -3.70
C VAL A 21 -14.94 -2.40 -3.69
N SER A 22 -14.22 -1.72 -4.56
CA SER A 22 -12.77 -1.65 -4.59
C SER A 22 -12.30 -0.37 -3.92
N ARG A 23 -11.52 -0.47 -2.84
CA ARG A 23 -10.94 0.66 -2.12
C ARG A 23 -9.46 0.74 -2.39
N PHE A 24 -8.99 1.90 -2.82
CA PHE A 24 -7.59 2.09 -3.21
C PHE A 24 -7.12 3.50 -2.89
N ARG A 25 -5.80 3.68 -2.92
CA ARG A 25 -5.15 4.98 -2.87
C ARG A 25 -4.81 5.41 -4.29
N PHE A 26 -5.04 6.68 -4.58
CA PHE A 26 -4.74 7.26 -5.88
C PHE A 26 -3.88 8.50 -5.68
N ASP A 27 -2.73 8.53 -6.30
CA ASP A 27 -1.80 9.66 -6.24
C ASP A 27 -2.12 10.59 -7.40
N VAL A 28 -2.75 11.72 -7.06
CA VAL A 28 -3.26 12.70 -8.03
C VAL A 28 -2.11 13.57 -8.49
N THR A 29 -1.89 13.61 -9.79
CA THR A 29 -0.91 14.48 -10.45
C THR A 29 -1.54 15.72 -11.05
N ASP A 30 -2.77 15.60 -11.55
CA ASP A 30 -3.55 16.73 -12.07
C ASP A 30 -5.03 16.56 -11.73
N ALA A 31 -5.74 17.69 -11.60
CA ALA A 31 -7.16 17.68 -11.32
C ALA A 31 -7.85 18.82 -12.07
N GLN A 32 -8.99 18.51 -12.69
CA GLN A 32 -9.80 19.45 -13.44
C GLN A 32 -11.26 19.32 -13.03
N LEU A 33 -11.95 20.45 -12.97
CA LEU A 33 -13.41 20.48 -12.91
C LEU A 33 -13.99 19.97 -14.24
N GLU A 34 -15.19 19.43 -14.23
CA GLU A 34 -15.92 19.11 -15.49
C GLU A 34 -16.06 20.32 -16.43
N THR A 35 -16.00 21.51 -15.88
CA THR A 35 -16.01 22.77 -16.65
C THR A 35 -14.70 23.05 -17.39
N GLY A 36 -13.64 22.23 -17.20
CA GLY A 36 -12.31 22.40 -17.79
C GLY A 36 -11.38 23.32 -16.98
N GLU A 37 -11.82 23.85 -15.86
CA GLU A 37 -10.98 24.66 -14.96
C GLU A 37 -10.02 23.76 -14.20
N SER A 38 -8.71 24.03 -14.30
CA SER A 38 -7.67 23.29 -13.57
C SER A 38 -7.70 23.64 -12.09
N LEU A 39 -7.67 22.62 -11.24
CA LEU A 39 -7.61 22.76 -9.80
C LEU A 39 -6.25 22.29 -9.30
N SER A 40 -5.59 23.11 -8.50
CA SER A 40 -4.32 22.70 -7.85
C SER A 40 -4.57 21.71 -6.71
N LEU A 41 -4.85 20.47 -7.08
CA LEU A 41 -5.00 19.35 -6.14
C LEU A 41 -3.91 18.31 -6.43
N HIS A 42 -2.92 18.27 -5.57
CA HIS A 42 -1.85 17.26 -5.63
C HIS A 42 -1.83 16.45 -4.34
N GLY A 43 -1.52 15.17 -4.46
CA GLY A 43 -1.37 14.29 -3.31
C GLY A 43 -2.29 13.08 -3.34
N ARG A 44 -2.18 12.25 -2.32
CA ARG A 44 -2.89 10.98 -2.25
C ARG A 44 -4.32 11.18 -1.79
N VAL A 45 -5.24 10.54 -2.52
CA VAL A 45 -6.64 10.47 -2.15
C VAL A 45 -7.04 9.01 -1.91
N ARG A 46 -8.01 8.80 -1.04
CA ARG A 46 -8.60 7.47 -0.84
C ARG A 46 -9.91 7.40 -1.61
N LEU A 47 -9.96 6.50 -2.58
CA LEU A 47 -11.13 6.31 -3.44
C LEU A 47 -11.81 4.97 -3.16
N SER A 48 -13.13 4.98 -3.29
CA SER A 48 -13.97 3.79 -3.36
C SER A 48 -14.57 3.72 -4.77
N TRP A 49 -14.40 2.60 -5.44
CA TRP A 49 -15.01 2.35 -6.73
C TRP A 49 -16.01 1.22 -6.59
N TYR A 50 -17.27 1.55 -6.68
CA TYR A 50 -18.37 0.60 -6.64
C TYR A 50 -18.50 -0.01 -8.03
N ASP A 51 -18.64 -1.32 -8.08
CA ASP A 51 -18.79 -2.07 -9.33
C ASP A 51 -17.72 -1.77 -10.40
N ALA A 52 -16.46 -1.83 -9.98
CA ALA A 52 -15.32 -1.53 -10.87
C ALA A 52 -15.18 -2.52 -12.05
N GLY A 53 -15.91 -3.65 -12.03
CA GLY A 53 -15.90 -4.69 -13.07
C GLY A 53 -14.57 -5.41 -13.25
N ARG A 54 -13.53 -5.02 -12.52
CA ARG A 54 -12.18 -5.60 -12.58
C ARG A 54 -11.38 -5.38 -11.30
N GLU A 55 -10.36 -6.19 -11.14
CA GLU A 55 -9.36 -5.98 -10.10
C GLU A 55 -8.42 -4.82 -10.48
N LEU A 56 -8.22 -3.89 -9.54
CA LEU A 56 -7.29 -2.76 -9.69
C LEU A 56 -5.90 -3.21 -9.26
N VAL A 57 -4.90 -2.78 -10.01
CA VAL A 57 -3.51 -3.17 -9.80
C VAL A 57 -2.67 -1.94 -9.44
N PRO A 58 -1.77 -2.04 -8.44
CA PRO A 58 -0.83 -0.97 -8.14
C PRO A 58 0.01 -0.59 -9.35
N GLY A 59 0.17 0.73 -9.58
CA GLY A 59 0.91 1.26 -10.72
C GLY A 59 0.07 1.44 -11.98
N GLU A 60 -1.23 1.16 -11.95
CA GLU A 60 -2.13 1.61 -13.03
C GLU A 60 -2.32 3.11 -12.94
N CYS A 61 -2.12 3.80 -14.05
CA CYS A 61 -2.24 5.25 -14.15
C CYS A 61 -3.31 5.63 -15.17
N GLY A 62 -3.93 6.77 -14.96
CA GLY A 62 -4.91 7.30 -15.91
C GLY A 62 -5.88 8.28 -15.28
N ARG A 63 -7.01 8.43 -15.92
CA ARG A 63 -8.03 9.43 -15.61
C ARG A 63 -9.27 8.80 -14.98
N LEU A 64 -9.76 9.44 -13.93
CA LEU A 64 -10.97 9.04 -13.22
C LEU A 64 -11.86 10.24 -12.94
N LEU A 65 -13.16 10.10 -13.16
CA LEU A 65 -14.17 11.04 -12.67
C LEU A 65 -14.49 10.68 -11.22
N VAL A 66 -14.21 11.60 -10.30
CA VAL A 66 -14.35 11.36 -8.87
C VAL A 66 -15.15 12.45 -8.19
N ARG A 67 -15.84 12.07 -7.12
CA ARG A 67 -16.41 13.03 -6.17
C ARG A 67 -15.60 12.98 -4.88
N LEU A 68 -14.93 14.08 -4.59
CA LEU A 68 -14.05 14.20 -3.43
C LEU A 68 -14.74 14.92 -2.27
N PHE A 69 -14.36 14.52 -1.07
CA PHE A 69 -14.79 15.12 0.18
C PHE A 69 -13.56 15.48 0.99
N GLN A 70 -13.61 16.64 1.63
CA GLN A 70 -12.61 16.98 2.64
C GLN A 70 -12.60 15.95 3.76
N PRO A 71 -11.43 15.62 4.28
CA PRO A 71 -11.32 14.75 5.44
C PRO A 71 -11.91 15.46 6.66
N ARG A 72 -13.17 15.16 6.97
CA ARG A 72 -13.80 15.60 8.21
C ARG A 72 -14.09 14.39 9.07
N GLY A 73 -13.55 14.37 10.27
CA GLY A 73 -13.82 13.37 11.29
C GLY A 73 -14.86 13.86 12.28
N MET A 74 -15.66 12.95 12.83
CA MET A 74 -16.41 13.26 14.05
C MET A 74 -15.43 13.16 15.22
N SER A 75 -15.25 14.26 15.94
CA SER A 75 -14.43 14.30 17.15
C SER A 75 -15.30 13.94 18.35
N ASN A 76 -15.56 12.65 18.54
CA ASN A 76 -16.22 12.19 19.76
C ASN A 76 -15.17 11.92 20.84
N PRO A 77 -15.40 12.35 22.10
CA PRO A 77 -14.53 12.01 23.21
C PRO A 77 -14.37 10.50 23.34
N GLY A 78 -13.13 10.00 23.31
CA GLY A 78 -12.80 8.58 23.34
C GLY A 78 -12.98 7.82 22.02
N GLY A 79 -13.43 8.47 20.94
CA GLY A 79 -13.52 7.91 19.60
C GLY A 79 -12.21 8.00 18.81
N MET A 80 -12.16 7.29 17.70
CA MET A 80 -11.06 7.38 16.75
C MET A 80 -11.11 8.74 16.02
N ASP A 81 -10.06 9.52 16.13
CA ASP A 81 -9.87 10.74 15.32
C ASP A 81 -9.53 10.34 13.87
N TYR A 82 -10.57 10.29 13.04
CA TYR A 82 -10.46 9.88 11.64
C TYR A 82 -9.68 10.88 10.78
N GLU A 83 -9.76 12.16 11.09
CA GLU A 83 -9.04 13.21 10.39
C GLU A 83 -7.54 13.10 10.65
N ARG A 84 -7.15 12.94 11.91
CA ARG A 84 -5.77 12.66 12.30
C ARG A 84 -5.23 11.39 11.65
N TRP A 85 -6.04 10.34 11.54
CA TRP A 85 -5.65 9.10 10.87
C TRP A 85 -5.40 9.32 9.37
N LEU A 86 -6.27 10.06 8.68
CA LEU A 86 -6.07 10.43 7.27
C LEU A 86 -4.80 11.24 7.07
N PHE A 87 -4.57 12.21 7.94
CA PHE A 87 -3.35 13.03 7.93
C PHE A 87 -2.09 12.18 8.10
N GLN A 88 -2.09 11.25 9.07
CA GLN A 88 -0.98 10.30 9.27
C GLN A 88 -0.73 9.40 8.06
N GLN A 89 -1.75 9.12 7.27
CA GLN A 89 -1.64 8.35 6.03
C GLN A 89 -1.27 9.22 4.81
N ASN A 90 -1.01 10.51 5.00
CA ASN A 90 -0.79 11.49 3.93
C ASN A 90 -1.92 11.50 2.89
N LEU A 91 -3.17 11.39 3.36
CA LEU A 91 -4.36 11.43 2.52
C LEU A 91 -4.99 12.82 2.58
N VAL A 92 -4.99 13.52 1.46
CA VAL A 92 -5.52 14.90 1.35
C VAL A 92 -7.03 14.95 1.19
N ALA A 93 -7.63 13.88 0.65
CA ALA A 93 -9.08 13.77 0.49
C ALA A 93 -9.52 12.30 0.48
N ARG A 94 -10.83 12.12 0.62
CA ARG A 94 -11.51 10.84 0.36
C ARG A 94 -12.61 11.05 -0.67
N GLY A 95 -12.99 9.99 -1.37
CA GLY A 95 -14.06 10.10 -2.34
C GLY A 95 -14.46 8.77 -2.94
N TYR A 96 -15.23 8.85 -3.99
CA TYR A 96 -15.61 7.70 -4.79
C TYR A 96 -15.58 8.02 -6.27
N VAL A 97 -15.34 6.99 -7.07
CA VAL A 97 -15.34 7.06 -8.52
C VAL A 97 -16.79 7.09 -9.00
N ARG A 98 -17.10 8.01 -9.90
CA ARG A 98 -18.39 8.09 -10.60
C ARG A 98 -18.33 7.28 -11.88
N GLU A 99 -19.46 6.75 -12.30
CA GLU A 99 -19.57 6.13 -13.61
C GLU A 99 -19.37 7.18 -14.71
N SER A 100 -18.41 6.94 -15.58
CA SER A 100 -18.11 7.80 -16.72
C SER A 100 -17.34 7.02 -17.78
N ALA A 101 -17.61 7.30 -19.04
CA ALA A 101 -16.83 6.79 -20.16
C ALA A 101 -15.38 7.31 -20.15
N SER A 102 -15.12 8.39 -19.41
CA SER A 102 -13.77 8.96 -19.23
C SER A 102 -12.90 8.18 -18.25
N ASN A 103 -13.46 7.25 -17.48
CA ASN A 103 -12.71 6.44 -16.54
C ASN A 103 -11.82 5.46 -17.28
N ARG A 104 -10.52 5.74 -17.29
CA ARG A 104 -9.54 4.90 -17.98
C ARG A 104 -8.28 4.79 -17.17
N LEU A 105 -7.97 3.57 -16.74
CA LEU A 105 -6.68 3.23 -16.13
C LEU A 105 -5.93 2.28 -17.06
N VAL A 106 -4.66 2.56 -17.26
CA VAL A 106 -3.75 1.76 -18.11
C VAL A 106 -2.59 1.31 -17.22
N ALA A 107 -2.14 0.09 -17.40
CA ALA A 107 -0.99 -0.43 -16.69
C ALA A 107 0.24 0.44 -17.01
N SER A 108 0.84 1.05 -15.99
CA SER A 108 2.15 1.68 -16.10
C SER A 108 3.22 0.63 -15.91
N MET A 109 4.27 0.68 -16.73
CA MET A 109 5.42 -0.24 -16.66
C MET A 109 6.37 0.08 -15.50
N SER A 110 6.03 1.01 -14.60
CA SER A 110 6.91 1.37 -13.49
C SER A 110 6.98 0.25 -12.44
N PRO A 111 8.13 -0.42 -12.28
CA PRO A 111 8.33 -1.42 -11.25
C PRO A 111 8.41 -0.71 -9.89
N GLY A 112 7.34 -0.73 -9.13
CA GLY A 112 7.29 -0.17 -7.79
C GLY A 112 7.22 -1.27 -6.71
N VAL A 113 7.61 -0.93 -5.49
CA VAL A 113 7.50 -1.82 -4.32
C VAL A 113 6.05 -2.32 -4.15
N ASP A 114 5.06 -1.48 -4.39
CA ASP A 114 3.65 -1.86 -4.28
C ASP A 114 3.26 -2.91 -5.33
N ARG A 115 3.84 -2.85 -6.53
CA ARG A 115 3.64 -3.87 -7.58
C ARG A 115 4.22 -5.21 -7.17
N PHE A 116 5.43 -5.22 -6.62
CA PHE A 116 6.07 -6.42 -6.10
C PHE A 116 5.22 -7.04 -4.97
N ARG A 117 4.78 -6.23 -4.00
CA ARG A 117 3.91 -6.68 -2.91
C ARG A 117 2.59 -7.26 -3.42
N TYR A 118 2.01 -6.65 -4.47
CA TYR A 118 0.80 -7.17 -5.11
C TYR A 118 1.04 -8.54 -5.77
N LEU A 119 2.13 -8.70 -6.52
CA LEU A 119 2.47 -9.98 -7.14
C LEU A 119 2.71 -11.06 -6.09
N LEU A 120 3.46 -10.75 -5.04
CA LEU A 120 3.68 -11.67 -3.92
C LEU A 120 2.37 -12.07 -3.24
N ARG A 121 1.46 -11.10 -3.02
CA ARG A 121 0.13 -11.37 -2.49
C ARG A 121 -0.64 -12.33 -3.41
N ARG A 122 -0.63 -12.09 -4.71
CA ARG A 122 -1.34 -12.92 -5.70
C ARG A 122 -0.80 -14.35 -5.71
N GLU A 123 0.51 -14.52 -5.74
CA GLU A 123 1.15 -15.83 -5.71
C GLU A 123 0.84 -16.58 -4.40
N LEU A 124 0.96 -15.92 -3.26
CA LEU A 124 0.60 -16.51 -1.97
C LEU A 124 -0.90 -16.86 -1.87
N GLN A 125 -1.75 -16.14 -2.58
CA GLN A 125 -3.18 -16.46 -2.66
C GLN A 125 -3.46 -17.64 -3.61
N ALA A 126 -2.65 -17.84 -4.62
CA ALA A 126 -2.78 -18.92 -5.59
C ALA A 126 -2.27 -20.28 -5.06
N ILE A 127 -1.47 -20.30 -4.01
CA ILE A 127 -1.02 -21.55 -3.38
C ILE A 127 -2.23 -22.23 -2.73
N GLU A 128 -2.89 -23.07 -3.49
CA GLU A 128 -3.94 -23.97 -3.01
C GLU A 128 -3.30 -25.12 -2.24
N GLY A 129 -3.78 -25.40 -1.03
CA GLY A 129 -3.39 -26.61 -0.31
C GLY A 129 -3.06 -26.46 1.17
N SER A 130 -2.88 -25.26 1.66
CA SER A 130 -2.79 -25.04 3.11
C SER A 130 -4.19 -24.85 3.68
N GLY A 131 -4.77 -25.89 4.24
CA GLY A 131 -6.09 -25.86 4.90
C GLY A 131 -6.22 -24.87 6.09
N ASN A 132 -5.23 -24.00 6.26
CA ASN A 132 -5.18 -23.01 7.31
C ASN A 132 -5.18 -21.59 6.72
N THR A 133 -6.37 -21.09 6.40
CA THR A 133 -6.60 -19.71 5.94
C THR A 133 -6.04 -18.67 6.91
N GLY A 134 -5.99 -18.98 8.21
CA GLY A 134 -5.46 -18.10 9.25
C GLY A 134 -3.95 -17.92 9.16
N ALA A 135 -3.20 -19.00 8.97
CA ALA A 135 -1.74 -18.92 8.81
C ALA A 135 -1.37 -18.08 7.57
N ARG A 136 -2.08 -18.27 6.47
CA ARG A 136 -1.89 -17.52 5.23
C ARG A 136 -2.13 -16.01 5.42
N ALA A 137 -3.19 -15.62 6.14
CA ALA A 137 -3.46 -14.23 6.48
C ALA A 137 -2.31 -13.60 7.29
N VAL A 138 -1.71 -14.37 8.22
CA VAL A 138 -0.56 -13.96 9.02
C VAL A 138 0.69 -13.82 8.15
N TYR A 139 1.01 -14.79 7.29
CA TYR A 139 2.16 -14.69 6.39
C TYR A 139 2.05 -13.49 5.45
N LEU A 140 0.89 -13.26 4.85
CA LEU A 140 0.65 -12.08 4.02
C LEU A 140 0.87 -10.79 4.80
N ALA A 141 0.34 -10.71 6.03
CA ALA A 141 0.53 -9.53 6.87
C ALA A 141 1.99 -9.27 7.23
N LEU A 142 2.77 -10.32 7.48
CA LEU A 142 4.19 -10.21 7.81
C LEU A 142 5.06 -9.86 6.60
N LEU A 143 4.83 -10.51 5.46
CA LEU A 143 5.67 -10.35 4.27
C LEU A 143 5.33 -9.08 3.47
N THR A 144 4.05 -8.74 3.37
CA THR A 144 3.60 -7.61 2.55
C THR A 144 3.14 -6.40 3.36
N GLY A 145 2.93 -6.56 4.67
CA GLY A 145 2.27 -5.57 5.52
C GLY A 145 0.77 -5.46 5.25
N ASP A 146 0.20 -6.34 4.42
CA ASP A 146 -1.22 -6.34 4.10
C ASP A 146 -2.01 -7.10 5.18
N ARG A 147 -2.76 -6.36 5.96
CA ARG A 147 -3.60 -6.89 7.05
C ARG A 147 -5.06 -7.08 6.66
N SER A 148 -5.39 -6.96 5.37
CA SER A 148 -6.78 -6.99 4.89
C SER A 148 -7.47 -8.34 5.11
N LEU A 149 -6.71 -9.43 5.19
CA LEU A 149 -7.20 -10.78 5.47
C LEU A 149 -7.27 -11.12 6.95
N LEU A 150 -6.77 -10.27 7.84
CA LEU A 150 -6.87 -10.48 9.28
C LEU A 150 -8.25 -10.04 9.76
N ASP A 151 -9.05 -11.00 10.20
CA ASP A 151 -10.37 -10.76 10.75
C ASP A 151 -10.35 -10.38 12.25
N LYS A 152 -11.53 -10.13 12.83
CA LYS A 152 -11.67 -9.80 14.25
C LYS A 152 -11.24 -10.93 15.18
N GLN A 153 -11.34 -12.19 14.73
CA GLN A 153 -10.94 -13.36 15.50
C GLN A 153 -9.43 -13.44 15.61
N HIS A 154 -8.69 -13.23 14.51
CA HIS A 154 -7.22 -13.14 14.52
C HIS A 154 -6.74 -12.03 15.47
N TRP A 155 -7.34 -10.85 15.42
CA TRP A 155 -7.00 -9.76 16.34
C TRP A 155 -7.31 -10.06 17.80
N ARG A 156 -8.35 -10.85 18.09
CA ARG A 156 -8.65 -11.32 19.44
C ARG A 156 -7.56 -12.29 19.93
N ILE A 157 -7.17 -13.26 19.10
CA ILE A 157 -6.10 -14.21 19.42
C ILE A 157 -4.82 -13.44 19.70
N PHE A 158 -4.40 -12.52 18.83
CA PHE A 158 -3.17 -11.74 19.02
C PHE A 158 -3.18 -10.92 20.32
N ARG A 159 -4.33 -10.36 20.71
CA ARG A 159 -4.45 -9.65 21.99
C ARG A 159 -4.34 -10.59 23.18
N ASN A 160 -5.04 -11.72 23.13
CA ASN A 160 -5.05 -12.67 24.23
C ASN A 160 -3.69 -13.36 24.45
N THR A 161 -2.93 -13.54 23.36
CA THR A 161 -1.58 -14.13 23.41
C THR A 161 -0.46 -13.11 23.58
N GLY A 162 -0.80 -11.80 23.62
CA GLY A 162 0.21 -10.73 23.67
C GLY A 162 1.00 -10.52 22.37
N THR A 163 0.68 -11.26 21.31
CA THR A 163 1.43 -11.21 20.03
C THR A 163 1.03 -10.02 19.14
N SER A 164 0.06 -9.21 19.55
CA SER A 164 -0.34 -7.99 18.81
C SER A 164 0.84 -7.04 18.59
N HIS A 165 1.74 -6.95 19.57
CA HIS A 165 2.93 -6.13 19.50
C HIS A 165 3.90 -6.63 18.42
N LEU A 166 4.07 -7.95 18.30
CA LEU A 166 4.89 -8.56 17.25
C LEU A 166 4.37 -8.21 15.86
N MET A 167 3.06 -8.29 15.65
CA MET A 167 2.43 -7.94 14.38
C MET A 167 2.56 -6.44 14.03
N ALA A 168 2.67 -5.57 15.04
CA ALA A 168 2.83 -4.14 14.82
C ALA A 168 4.28 -3.76 14.51
N ILE A 169 5.25 -4.42 15.13
CA ILE A 169 6.68 -4.01 15.15
C ILE A 169 7.57 -4.96 14.35
N SER A 170 7.08 -6.12 13.90
CA SER A 170 7.88 -7.11 13.16
C SER A 170 8.64 -6.51 11.98
N GLY A 171 8.03 -5.58 11.23
CA GLY A 171 8.70 -4.87 10.15
C GLY A 171 9.90 -4.04 10.61
N LEU A 172 9.85 -3.44 11.79
CA LEU A 172 10.97 -2.68 12.37
C LEU A 172 12.13 -3.61 12.77
N HIS A 173 11.83 -4.74 13.42
CA HIS A 173 12.85 -5.69 13.82
C HIS A 173 13.55 -6.33 12.62
N ILE A 174 12.79 -6.75 11.61
CA ILE A 174 13.33 -7.27 10.35
C ILE A 174 14.19 -6.21 9.67
N GLY A 175 13.72 -4.97 9.60
CA GLY A 175 14.47 -3.84 9.05
C GLY A 175 15.77 -3.55 9.81
N LEU A 176 15.77 -3.63 11.15
CA LEU A 176 16.96 -3.46 11.96
C LEU A 176 17.97 -4.59 11.74
N VAL A 177 17.50 -5.84 11.70
CA VAL A 177 18.37 -7.00 11.43
C VAL A 177 18.97 -6.90 10.02
N ALA A 178 18.16 -6.59 9.01
CA ALA A 178 18.63 -6.40 7.64
C ALA A 178 19.66 -5.26 7.54
N MET A 179 19.41 -4.14 8.22
CA MET A 179 20.36 -3.03 8.30
C MET A 179 21.67 -3.42 8.96
N LEU A 180 21.61 -4.19 10.07
CA LEU A 180 22.77 -4.68 10.76
C LEU A 180 23.59 -5.63 9.87
N VAL A 181 22.93 -6.58 9.21
CA VAL A 181 23.57 -7.51 8.26
C VAL A 181 24.22 -6.73 7.12
N CYS A 182 23.54 -5.77 6.54
CA CYS A 182 24.05 -4.90 5.49
C CYS A 182 25.31 -4.16 5.96
N TRP A 183 25.23 -3.51 7.11
CA TRP A 183 26.35 -2.77 7.67
C TRP A 183 27.56 -3.65 7.99
N VAL A 184 27.36 -4.84 8.62
CA VAL A 184 28.43 -5.80 8.91
C VAL A 184 29.07 -6.30 7.62
N SER A 185 28.24 -6.67 6.62
CA SER A 185 28.71 -7.16 5.32
C SER A 185 29.54 -6.12 4.59
N GLU A 186 29.11 -4.87 4.58
CA GLU A 186 29.89 -3.76 3.99
C GLU A 186 31.20 -3.53 4.73
N ARG A 187 31.19 -3.68 6.07
CA ARG A 187 32.38 -3.50 6.88
C ARG A 187 33.40 -4.61 6.60
N LEU A 188 32.93 -5.85 6.59
CA LEU A 188 33.76 -7.01 6.26
C LEU A 188 34.34 -6.92 4.85
N TRP A 189 33.53 -6.51 3.87
CA TRP A 189 33.98 -6.30 2.49
C TRP A 189 35.11 -5.28 2.38
N ARG A 190 35.01 -4.17 3.13
CA ARG A 190 36.09 -3.15 3.16
C ARG A 190 37.36 -3.66 3.82
N TYR A 191 37.27 -4.54 4.81
CA TYR A 191 38.44 -5.14 5.44
C TYR A 191 39.08 -6.28 4.62
N ALA A 192 38.28 -6.99 3.84
CA ALA A 192 38.73 -8.06 2.95
C ALA A 192 39.56 -7.57 1.75
N GLY A 193 39.65 -6.27 1.53
CA GLY A 193 40.63 -5.41 0.83
C GLY A 193 41.34 -5.86 -0.43
N SER A 194 41.12 -7.04 -1.00
CA SER A 194 41.99 -7.60 -2.03
C SER A 194 41.29 -8.44 -3.10
N CYS A 195 39.95 -8.45 -3.13
CA CYS A 195 39.25 -9.20 -4.17
C CYS A 195 38.78 -8.23 -5.26
N PRO A 196 39.29 -8.33 -6.51
CA PRO A 196 38.86 -7.47 -7.61
C PRO A 196 37.51 -7.93 -8.18
N LEU A 197 36.52 -8.19 -7.32
CA LEU A 197 35.15 -8.32 -7.81
C LEU A 197 34.58 -6.93 -8.03
N HIS A 198 34.13 -6.68 -9.25
CA HIS A 198 33.53 -5.43 -9.71
C HIS A 198 32.16 -5.10 -9.05
N LEU A 199 31.86 -5.64 -7.88
CA LEU A 199 30.63 -5.36 -7.15
C LEU A 199 30.90 -4.26 -6.11
N PRO A 200 30.20 -3.11 -6.21
CA PRO A 200 30.29 -2.07 -5.20
C PRO A 200 29.77 -2.58 -3.85
N SER A 201 30.43 -2.21 -2.76
CA SER A 201 30.14 -2.68 -1.39
C SER A 201 28.67 -2.57 -0.96
N PRO A 202 27.89 -1.54 -1.37
CA PRO A 202 26.46 -1.44 -1.05
C PRO A 202 25.61 -2.56 -1.66
N LEU A 203 25.94 -3.00 -2.89
CA LEU A 203 25.22 -4.09 -3.56
C LEU A 203 25.47 -5.42 -2.87
N PHE A 204 26.73 -5.66 -2.44
CA PHE A 204 27.06 -6.87 -1.68
C PHE A 204 26.31 -6.92 -0.35
N GLY A 205 26.30 -5.83 0.42
CA GLY A 205 25.54 -5.73 1.66
C GLY A 205 24.04 -5.94 1.46
N ALA A 206 23.45 -5.36 0.40
CA ALA A 206 22.05 -5.55 0.08
C ALA A 206 21.71 -7.00 -0.30
N CYS A 207 22.56 -7.68 -1.06
CA CYS A 207 22.39 -9.10 -1.37
C CYS A 207 22.43 -9.98 -0.11
N CYS A 208 23.37 -9.72 0.82
CA CYS A 208 23.44 -10.46 2.08
C CYS A 208 22.24 -10.22 3.02
N ALA A 209 21.59 -9.08 2.91
CA ALA A 209 20.40 -8.76 3.72
C ALA A 209 19.10 -9.36 3.15
N LEU A 210 19.13 -9.86 1.91
CA LEU A 210 17.99 -10.49 1.23
C LEU A 210 17.94 -12.02 1.37
N VAL A 211 19.01 -12.65 1.87
CA VAL A 211 19.12 -14.08 2.18
C VAL A 211 18.82 -14.32 3.65
#